data_4c6ef95699bd24aa6cbc2eb60f8c4849
#
_entry.id   4c6ef95699bd24aa6cbc2eb60f8c4849
#
_cell.length_a   1.000
_cell.length_b   1.000
_cell.length_c   1.000
_cell.angle_alpha   90.00
_cell.angle_beta   90.00
_cell.angle_gamma   90.00
#
_symmetry.space_group_name_H-M   'P 1'
#
loop_
_entity.id
_entity.type
_entity.pdbx_description
1 polymer ?
#
loop_
_entity_poly.entity_id
_entity_poly.type
_entity_poly.pdbx_seq_one_letter_code
_entity_poly.pdbx_strand_id
1 'polypeptide(L)'
;MHRHAGEYVAAFLFGFFAYCLFEIALRGRTHWTMGLLGGISLALLYSMEHHLHEPRPVCALLGAGFITAAEFTVGVIDNLIMGWQVWDYTDRPLNLLGQICPLFSALWFVLCIIGLLFCKALHRQFSGAATE
;
A
#
# COMPACT_ATOMS: atom_id res chain seq x y z
N MET A 1 -12.46 -3.14 -21.12
CA MET A 1 -12.05 -3.96 -19.96
C MET A 1 -10.60 -4.38 -20.02
N HIS A 2 -10.13 -4.95 -21.14
CA HIS A 2 -8.75 -5.38 -21.28
C HIS A 2 -7.72 -4.24 -21.24
N ARG A 3 -8.13 -3.02 -21.58
CA ARG A 3 -7.25 -1.83 -21.55
C ARG A 3 -6.72 -1.52 -20.16
N HIS A 4 -7.54 -1.73 -19.12
CA HIS A 4 -7.16 -1.35 -17.76
C HIS A 4 -6.46 -2.48 -17.00
N ALA A 5 -6.52 -3.71 -17.51
CA ALA A 5 -5.87 -4.85 -16.85
C ALA A 5 -4.36 -4.67 -16.75
N GLY A 6 -3.72 -4.17 -17.83
CA GLY A 6 -2.29 -3.91 -17.84
C GLY A 6 -1.90 -2.84 -16.83
N GLU A 7 -2.70 -1.79 -16.70
CA GLU A 7 -2.46 -0.71 -15.75
C GLU A 7 -2.53 -1.23 -14.31
N TYR A 8 -3.53 -2.06 -13.99
CA TYR A 8 -3.66 -2.63 -12.64
C TYR A 8 -2.53 -3.62 -12.34
N VAL A 9 -2.13 -4.43 -13.32
CA VAL A 9 -0.98 -5.33 -13.15
C VAL A 9 0.27 -4.52 -12.88
N ALA A 10 0.52 -3.46 -13.63
CA ALA A 10 1.66 -2.59 -13.43
C ALA A 10 1.62 -1.95 -12.04
N ALA A 11 0.47 -1.43 -11.61
CA ALA A 11 0.32 -0.83 -10.28
C ALA A 11 0.60 -1.86 -9.20
N PHE A 12 0.07 -3.07 -9.33
CA PHE A 12 0.30 -4.14 -8.36
C PHE A 12 1.79 -4.47 -8.27
N LEU A 13 2.46 -4.66 -9.39
CA LEU A 13 3.88 -5.00 -9.40
C LEU A 13 4.75 -3.89 -8.81
N PHE A 14 4.48 -2.64 -9.17
CA PHE A 14 5.19 -1.51 -8.58
C PHE A 14 4.96 -1.45 -7.07
N GLY A 15 3.72 -1.61 -6.62
CA GLY A 15 3.40 -1.61 -5.19
C GLY A 15 4.06 -2.75 -4.44
N PHE A 16 4.07 -3.95 -5.04
CA PHE A 16 4.70 -5.12 -4.46
C PHE A 16 6.20 -4.85 -4.23
N PHE A 17 6.91 -4.49 -5.28
CA PHE A 17 8.36 -4.32 -5.19
C PHE A 17 8.76 -3.07 -4.43
N ALA A 18 8.02 -1.97 -4.58
CA ALA A 18 8.29 -0.74 -3.84
C ALA A 18 8.15 -0.96 -2.33
N TYR A 19 7.10 -1.66 -1.91
CA TYR A 19 6.90 -1.95 -0.49
C TYR A 19 8.02 -2.86 0.04
N CYS A 20 8.38 -3.90 -0.72
CA CYS A 20 9.48 -4.79 -0.32
C CYS A 20 10.80 -4.03 -0.17
N LEU A 21 11.10 -3.13 -1.12
CA LEU A 21 12.31 -2.31 -1.04
C LEU A 21 12.27 -1.36 0.15
N PHE A 22 11.11 -0.76 0.42
CA PHE A 22 10.92 0.11 1.58
C PHE A 22 11.17 -0.66 2.88
N GLU A 23 10.63 -1.88 3.00
CA GLU A 23 10.84 -2.73 4.16
C GLU A 23 12.31 -3.11 4.34
N ILE A 24 12.98 -3.48 3.25
CA ILE A 24 14.41 -3.82 3.30
C ILE A 24 15.22 -2.61 3.75
N ALA A 25 14.90 -1.42 3.25
CA ALA A 25 15.60 -0.18 3.63
C ALA A 25 15.41 0.15 5.11
N LEU A 26 14.21 -0.07 5.66
CA LEU A 26 13.90 0.26 7.05
C LEU A 26 14.29 -0.85 8.04
N ARG A 27 14.11 -2.11 7.66
CA ARG A 27 14.22 -3.25 8.57
C ARG A 27 15.29 -4.25 8.17
N GLY A 28 15.89 -4.10 6.99
CA GLY A 28 16.87 -5.04 6.46
C GLY A 28 16.27 -6.34 5.95
N ARG A 29 14.96 -6.50 5.97
CA ARG A 29 14.28 -7.72 5.53
C ARG A 29 12.86 -7.40 5.11
N THR A 30 12.25 -8.30 4.34
CA THR A 30 10.85 -8.21 3.94
C THR A 30 10.24 -9.61 3.90
N HIS A 31 8.93 -9.68 3.64
CA HIS A 31 8.19 -10.92 3.53
C HIS A 31 7.24 -10.80 2.35
N TRP A 32 6.94 -11.93 1.71
CA TRP A 32 6.07 -11.90 0.52
C TRP A 32 4.66 -11.38 0.83
N THR A 33 4.16 -11.59 2.06
CA THR A 33 2.86 -11.05 2.49
C THR A 33 2.85 -9.53 2.46
N MET A 34 3.99 -8.90 2.77
CA MET A 34 4.13 -7.45 2.69
C MET A 34 4.13 -6.96 1.24
N GLY A 35 4.74 -7.73 0.35
CA GLY A 35 4.67 -7.44 -1.07
C GLY A 35 3.24 -7.47 -1.58
N LEU A 36 2.47 -8.49 -1.21
CA LEU A 36 1.04 -8.57 -1.56
C LEU A 36 0.27 -7.37 -1.01
N LEU A 37 0.51 -7.00 0.24
CA LEU A 37 -0.14 -5.85 0.84
C LEU A 37 0.17 -4.56 0.08
N GLY A 38 1.44 -4.34 -0.26
CA GLY A 38 1.86 -3.18 -1.05
C GLY A 38 1.24 -3.16 -2.45
N GLY A 39 1.22 -4.31 -3.12
CA GLY A 39 0.64 -4.44 -4.44
C GLY A 39 -0.86 -4.17 -4.45
N ILE A 40 -1.59 -4.79 -3.54
CA ILE A 40 -3.04 -4.59 -3.42
C ILE A 40 -3.34 -3.14 -3.07
N SER A 41 -2.56 -2.55 -2.17
CA SER A 41 -2.74 -1.17 -1.75
C SER A 41 -2.56 -0.19 -2.91
N LEU A 42 -1.51 -0.36 -3.71
CA LEU A 42 -1.27 0.54 -4.85
C LEU A 42 -2.33 0.34 -5.93
N ALA A 43 -2.77 -0.89 -6.18
CA ALA A 43 -3.87 -1.16 -7.10
C ALA A 43 -5.16 -0.49 -6.62
N LEU A 44 -5.43 -0.49 -5.31
CA LEU A 44 -6.58 0.20 -4.74
C LEU A 44 -6.46 1.71 -4.93
N LEU A 45 -5.29 2.29 -4.67
CA LEU A 45 -5.04 3.72 -4.91
C LEU A 45 -5.21 4.09 -6.37
N TYR A 46 -4.77 3.21 -7.28
CA TYR A 46 -4.97 3.41 -8.71
C TYR A 46 -6.46 3.48 -9.05
N SER A 47 -7.26 2.57 -8.49
CA SER A 47 -8.69 2.58 -8.67
C SER A 47 -9.33 3.86 -8.11
N MET A 48 -8.88 4.31 -6.95
CA MET A 48 -9.38 5.55 -6.34
C MET A 48 -9.06 6.78 -7.21
N GLU A 49 -7.84 6.88 -7.71
CA GLU A 49 -7.44 8.02 -8.55
C GLU A 49 -8.28 8.08 -9.83
N HIS A 50 -8.70 6.92 -10.33
CA HIS A 50 -9.47 6.81 -11.57
C HIS A 50 -10.97 7.02 -11.38
N HIS A 51 -11.55 6.42 -10.33
CA HIS A 51 -12.99 6.30 -10.21
C HIS A 51 -13.59 7.18 -9.12
N LEU A 52 -12.78 7.58 -8.13
CA LEU A 52 -13.28 8.36 -7.00
C LEU A 52 -13.07 9.85 -7.28
N HIS A 53 -14.17 10.61 -7.28
CA HIS A 53 -14.14 12.05 -7.55
C HIS A 53 -13.97 12.86 -6.25
N GLU A 54 -13.15 12.37 -5.34
CA GLU A 54 -12.87 13.02 -4.08
C GLU A 54 -11.48 13.66 -4.10
N PRO A 55 -11.24 14.70 -3.27
CA PRO A 55 -9.90 15.28 -3.16
C PRO A 55 -8.88 14.23 -2.73
N ARG A 56 -7.63 14.39 -3.17
CA ARG A 56 -6.56 13.45 -2.83
C ARG A 56 -6.39 13.22 -1.33
N PRO A 57 -6.46 14.25 -0.45
CA PRO A 57 -6.38 13.98 0.99
C PRO A 57 -7.46 13.02 1.49
N VAL A 58 -8.68 13.08 0.96
CA VAL A 58 -9.75 12.15 1.31
C VAL A 58 -9.43 10.75 0.84
N CYS A 59 -8.97 10.62 -0.41
CA CYS A 59 -8.54 9.32 -0.95
C CYS A 59 -7.38 8.73 -0.16
N ALA A 60 -6.41 9.58 0.22
CA ALA A 60 -5.27 9.14 1.02
C ALA A 60 -5.70 8.68 2.41
N LEU A 61 -6.67 9.35 3.01
CA LEU A 61 -7.21 8.95 4.31
C LEU A 61 -7.90 7.59 4.23
N LEU A 62 -8.69 7.38 3.18
CA LEU A 62 -9.34 6.08 2.94
C LEU A 62 -8.30 4.99 2.68
N GLY A 63 -7.28 5.30 1.91
CA GLY A 63 -6.18 4.37 1.63
C GLY A 63 -5.41 4.01 2.89
N ALA A 64 -5.06 5.00 3.71
CA ALA A 64 -4.36 4.77 4.97
C ALA A 64 -5.20 3.92 5.93
N GLY A 65 -6.51 4.16 5.97
CA GLY A 65 -7.44 3.36 6.76
C GLY A 65 -7.47 1.90 6.28
N PHE A 66 -7.53 1.70 4.97
CA PHE A 66 -7.47 0.36 4.39
C PHE A 66 -6.16 -0.34 4.71
N ILE A 67 -5.03 0.34 4.52
CA ILE A 67 -3.70 -0.24 4.79
C ILE A 67 -3.58 -0.60 6.27
N THR A 68 -4.03 0.28 7.17
CA THR A 68 -3.99 0.02 8.61
C THR A 68 -4.82 -1.22 8.97
N ALA A 69 -6.04 -1.34 8.44
CA ALA A 69 -6.89 -2.49 8.68
C ALA A 69 -6.28 -3.77 8.10
N ALA A 70 -5.73 -3.69 6.89
CA ALA A 70 -5.09 -4.82 6.24
C ALA A 70 -3.81 -5.22 6.98
N GLU A 71 -3.02 -4.24 7.43
CA GLU A 71 -1.81 -4.49 8.21
C GLU A 71 -2.14 -5.17 9.54
N PHE A 72 -3.22 -4.74 10.19
CA PHE A 72 -3.68 -5.40 11.42
C PHE A 72 -4.04 -6.85 11.15
N THR A 73 -4.84 -7.10 10.10
CA THR A 73 -5.28 -8.46 9.74
C THR A 73 -4.10 -9.36 9.38
N VAL A 74 -3.23 -8.89 8.48
CA VAL A 74 -2.04 -9.64 8.06
C VAL A 74 -1.11 -9.83 9.26
N GLY A 75 -0.96 -8.82 10.10
CA GLY A 75 -0.12 -8.89 11.29
C GLY A 75 -0.59 -9.92 12.29
N VAL A 76 -1.90 -9.96 12.55
CA VAL A 76 -2.45 -11.00 13.44
C VAL A 76 -2.17 -12.39 12.88
N ILE A 77 -2.36 -12.58 11.58
CA ILE A 77 -2.11 -13.87 10.94
C ILE A 77 -0.62 -14.20 10.97
N ASP A 78 0.23 -13.31 10.47
CA ASP A 78 1.66 -13.58 10.27
C ASP A 78 2.41 -13.67 11.61
N ASN A 79 2.16 -12.70 12.50
CA ASN A 79 3.00 -12.52 13.68
C ASN A 79 2.45 -13.25 14.92
N LEU A 80 1.12 -13.27 15.09
CA LEU A 80 0.51 -13.88 16.27
C LEU A 80 0.08 -15.32 16.04
N ILE A 81 -0.55 -15.63 14.92
CA ILE A 81 -1.02 -16.99 14.62
C ILE A 81 0.11 -17.86 14.09
N MET A 82 0.79 -17.39 13.04
CA MET A 82 1.87 -18.15 12.41
C MET A 82 3.21 -18.03 13.14
N GLY A 83 3.38 -16.96 13.93
CA GLY A 83 4.60 -16.73 14.69
C GLY A 83 5.81 -16.37 13.82
N TRP A 84 5.58 -15.83 12.60
CA TRP A 84 6.66 -15.52 11.66
C TRP A 84 7.47 -14.28 12.05
N GLN A 85 6.96 -13.45 12.96
CA GLN A 85 7.64 -12.25 13.45
C GLN A 85 8.09 -11.34 12.32
N VAL A 86 7.19 -11.06 11.38
CA VAL A 86 7.48 -10.20 10.23
C VAL A 86 7.75 -8.77 10.71
N TRP A 87 6.95 -8.30 11.67
CA TRP A 87 7.20 -7.01 12.35
C TRP A 87 6.61 -7.02 13.75
N ASP A 88 7.01 -6.03 14.57
CA ASP A 88 6.55 -5.91 15.94
C ASP A 88 6.57 -4.42 16.35
N TYR A 89 5.39 -3.88 16.66
CA TYR A 89 5.24 -2.50 17.13
C TYR A 89 4.95 -2.41 18.62
N THR A 90 5.24 -3.44 19.40
CA THR A 90 4.92 -3.45 20.83
C THR A 90 5.62 -2.33 21.59
N ASP A 91 6.74 -1.83 21.10
CA ASP A 91 7.48 -0.71 21.68
C ASP A 91 6.97 0.66 21.22
N ARG A 92 5.96 0.71 20.35
CA ARG A 92 5.43 1.97 19.82
C ARG A 92 4.23 2.45 20.65
N PRO A 93 4.11 3.80 20.86
CA PRO A 93 2.95 4.32 21.58
C PRO A 93 1.63 3.98 20.91
N LEU A 94 0.65 3.63 21.72
CA LEU A 94 -0.72 3.34 21.29
C LEU A 94 -0.80 2.22 20.24
N ASN A 95 0.16 1.27 20.26
CA ASN A 95 0.06 0.11 19.38
C ASN A 95 -1.14 -0.76 19.76
N LEU A 96 -1.73 -1.44 18.77
CA LEU A 96 -2.80 -2.38 18.98
C LEU A 96 -2.26 -3.78 18.70
N LEU A 97 -2.12 -4.58 19.77
CA LEU A 97 -1.57 -5.93 19.74
C LEU A 97 -0.19 -6.03 19.06
N GLY A 98 0.55 -4.91 19.01
CA GLY A 98 1.86 -4.86 18.37
C GLY A 98 1.82 -4.88 16.85
N GLN A 99 0.62 -4.81 16.23
CA GLN A 99 0.48 -4.98 14.78
C GLN A 99 0.31 -3.66 14.03
N ILE A 100 -0.31 -2.67 14.66
CA ILE A 100 -0.49 -1.33 14.08
C ILE A 100 -0.19 -0.27 15.14
N CYS A 101 0.14 0.93 14.69
CA CYS A 101 0.34 2.07 15.59
C CYS A 101 0.05 3.38 14.85
N PRO A 102 -0.30 4.47 15.58
CA PRO A 102 -0.65 5.74 14.94
C PRO A 102 0.50 6.34 14.11
N LEU A 103 1.74 6.16 14.55
CA LEU A 103 2.90 6.69 13.82
C LEU A 103 2.95 6.14 12.38
N PHE A 104 2.85 4.81 12.24
CA PHE A 104 2.89 4.19 10.92
C PHE A 104 1.63 4.45 10.12
N SER A 105 0.45 4.58 10.77
CA SER A 105 -0.77 4.95 10.07
C SER A 105 -0.66 6.37 9.48
N ALA A 106 -0.03 7.30 10.20
CA ALA A 106 0.26 8.64 9.67
C ALA A 106 1.23 8.56 8.48
N LEU A 107 2.23 7.69 8.56
CA LEU A 107 3.16 7.46 7.45
C LEU A 107 2.43 6.92 6.24
N TRP A 108 1.48 5.99 6.43
CA TRP A 108 0.67 5.46 5.34
C TRP A 108 -0.14 6.55 4.64
N PHE A 109 -0.65 7.52 5.39
CA PHE A 109 -1.36 8.65 4.80
C PHE A 109 -0.45 9.43 3.84
N VAL A 110 0.77 9.76 4.27
CA VAL A 110 1.74 10.46 3.43
C VAL A 110 2.10 9.63 2.20
N LEU A 111 2.37 8.35 2.39
CA LEU A 111 2.71 7.46 1.28
C LEU A 111 1.54 7.27 0.32
N CYS A 112 0.30 7.32 0.81
CA CYS A 112 -0.88 7.26 -0.06
C CYS A 112 -0.99 8.51 -0.94
N ILE A 113 -0.66 9.70 -0.44
CA ILE A 113 -0.60 10.90 -1.28
C ILE A 113 0.40 10.70 -2.41
N ILE A 114 1.60 10.24 -2.07
CA ILE A 114 2.64 9.97 -3.07
C ILE A 114 2.18 8.89 -4.05
N GLY A 115 1.56 7.82 -3.54
CA GLY A 115 1.05 6.73 -4.36
C GLY A 115 -0.04 7.18 -5.34
N LEU A 116 -0.94 8.05 -4.91
CA LEU A 116 -1.99 8.60 -5.78
C LEU A 116 -1.38 9.43 -6.92
N LEU A 117 -0.38 10.26 -6.60
CA LEU A 117 0.34 11.03 -7.63
C LEU A 117 1.08 10.11 -8.60
N PHE A 118 1.70 9.05 -8.09
CA PHE A 118 2.33 8.03 -8.93
C PHE A 118 1.31 7.35 -9.84
N CYS A 119 0.14 7.01 -9.32
CA CYS A 119 -0.92 6.38 -10.11
C CYS A 119 -1.41 7.30 -11.23
N LYS A 120 -1.50 8.60 -10.97
CA LYS A 120 -1.83 9.59 -12.00
C LYS A 120 -0.78 9.60 -13.10
N ALA A 121 0.50 9.60 -12.74
CA ALA A 121 1.60 9.57 -13.69
C ALA A 121 1.59 8.26 -14.50
N LEU A 122 1.36 7.14 -13.84
CA LEU A 122 1.29 5.83 -14.49
C LEU A 122 0.15 5.79 -15.51
N HIS A 123 -1.00 6.32 -15.15
CA HIS A 123 -2.15 6.39 -16.07
C HIS A 123 -1.81 7.22 -17.31
N ARG A 124 -1.11 8.33 -17.14
CA ARG A 124 -0.68 9.17 -18.25
C ARG A 124 0.22 8.40 -19.23
N GLN A 125 1.11 7.56 -18.71
CA GLN A 125 1.99 6.75 -19.54
C GLN A 125 1.20 5.76 -20.39
N PHE A 126 0.22 5.07 -19.79
CA PHE A 126 -0.63 4.13 -20.53
C PHE A 126 -1.54 4.85 -21.51
N SER A 127 -2.07 6.01 -21.17
CA SER A 127 -2.91 6.81 -22.07
C SER A 127 -2.11 7.35 -23.26
N GLY A 128 -0.86 7.82 -23.01
CA GLY A 128 0.01 8.27 -24.06
C GLY A 128 0.39 7.15 -25.04
N ALA A 129 0.69 5.97 -24.51
CA ALA A 129 1.00 4.80 -25.31
C ALA A 129 -0.20 4.35 -26.18
N ALA A 130 -1.42 4.54 -25.66
CA ALA A 130 -2.63 4.16 -26.38
C ALA A 130 -2.96 5.09 -27.56
N THR A 131 -2.43 6.32 -27.57
CA THR A 131 -2.67 7.30 -28.63
C THR A 131 -1.59 7.28 -29.72
N GLU A 132 -0.49 6.58 -29.49
CA GLU A 132 0.58 6.38 -30.46
C GLU A 132 0.39 5.08 -31.23
#